data_6b86a680a559a5403ecb7a6750fc95a4
#
_entry.id   6b86a680a559a5403ecb7a6750fc95a4
#
_cell.length_a   1.000
_cell.length_b   1.000
_cell.length_c   1.000
_cell.angle_alpha   90.00
_cell.angle_beta   90.00
_cell.angle_gamma   90.00
#
_symmetry.space_group_name_H-M   'P 1'
#
loop_
_entity.id
_entity.type
_entity.pdbx_description
1 polymer ?
#
loop_
_entity_poly.entity_id
_entity_poly.type
_entity_poly.pdbx_seq_one_letter_code
_entity_poly.pdbx_strand_id
1 'polypeptide(L)'
;MLKPEFSGQFKRDYKLAIKRGCDPKKLEEVVSILCREEPLPPSYRDHALTNSKNYKGMRECHIEPDWLLVYKIVRETLILKLIRTGSHSDLF
;
A
#
# COMPACT_ATOMS: atom_id res chain seq x y z
N MET A 1 13.41 -2.00 -11.55
CA MET A 1 12.37 -2.61 -10.71
C MET A 1 12.61 -2.24 -9.25
N LEU A 2 11.56 -1.85 -8.54
CA LEU A 2 11.68 -1.52 -7.12
C LEU A 2 11.73 -2.79 -6.26
N LYS A 3 12.44 -2.71 -5.14
CA LYS A 3 12.51 -3.80 -4.17
C LYS A 3 11.53 -3.49 -3.02
N PRO A 4 10.60 -4.39 -2.70
CA PRO A 4 9.65 -4.13 -1.62
C PRO A 4 10.31 -4.24 -0.25
N GLU A 5 9.92 -3.33 0.65
CA GLU A 5 10.35 -3.32 2.04
C GLU A 5 9.10 -3.18 2.93
N PHE A 6 8.97 -4.08 3.88
CA PHE A 6 7.78 -4.16 4.72
C PHE A 6 8.06 -3.57 6.09
N SER A 7 7.33 -2.52 6.48
CA SER A 7 7.45 -1.98 7.83
C SER A 7 6.92 -2.97 8.86
N GLY A 8 7.35 -2.82 10.12
CA GLY A 8 6.82 -3.66 11.19
C GLY A 8 5.31 -3.49 11.36
N GLN A 9 4.83 -2.25 11.23
CA GLN A 9 3.40 -1.98 11.31
C GLN A 9 2.64 -2.62 10.15
N PHE A 10 3.19 -2.56 8.93
CA PHE A 10 2.59 -3.22 7.78
C PHE A 10 2.44 -4.73 8.01
N LYS A 11 3.46 -5.37 8.56
CA LYS A 11 3.40 -6.81 8.82
C LYS A 11 2.26 -7.16 9.79
N ARG A 12 2.07 -6.36 10.83
CA ARG A 12 0.96 -6.54 11.77
C ARG A 12 -0.39 -6.29 11.10
N ASP A 13 -0.48 -5.23 10.31
CA ASP A 13 -1.68 -4.90 9.54
C ASP A 13 -2.06 -6.03 8.59
N TYR A 14 -1.07 -6.60 7.92
CA TYR A 14 -1.26 -7.68 6.94
C TYR A 14 -1.85 -8.92 7.62
N LYS A 15 -1.31 -9.30 8.78
CA LYS A 15 -1.84 -10.44 9.53
C LYS A 15 -3.31 -10.23 9.89
N LEU A 16 -3.67 -9.02 10.30
CA LEU A 16 -5.06 -8.70 10.63
C LEU A 16 -5.95 -8.76 9.39
N ALA A 17 -5.48 -8.24 8.26
CA ALA A 17 -6.23 -8.29 7.00
C ALA A 17 -6.53 -9.74 6.58
N ILE A 18 -5.54 -10.62 6.70
CA ILE A 18 -5.72 -12.03 6.37
C ILE A 18 -6.75 -12.69 7.31
N LYS A 19 -6.69 -12.38 8.61
CA LYS A 19 -7.69 -12.85 9.57
C LYS A 19 -9.11 -12.42 9.20
N ARG A 20 -9.25 -11.23 8.63
CA ARG A 20 -10.54 -10.67 8.22
C ARG A 20 -11.03 -11.22 6.87
N GLY A 21 -10.28 -12.11 6.25
CA GLY A 21 -10.66 -12.75 4.99
C GLY A 21 -10.21 -12.03 3.73
N CYS A 22 -9.31 -11.06 3.84
CA CYS A 22 -8.74 -10.39 2.67
C CYS A 22 -7.87 -11.36 1.88
N ASP A 23 -7.98 -11.30 0.54
CA ASP A 23 -7.24 -12.20 -0.33
C ASP A 23 -5.80 -11.71 -0.54
N PRO A 24 -4.79 -12.44 -0.05
CA PRO A 24 -3.39 -12.01 -0.19
C PRO A 24 -2.94 -11.88 -1.63
N LYS A 25 -3.55 -12.60 -2.57
CA LYS A 25 -3.19 -12.51 -4.00
C LYS A 25 -3.48 -11.13 -4.57
N LYS A 26 -4.53 -10.48 -4.09
CA LYS A 26 -4.86 -9.11 -4.54
C LYS A 26 -3.80 -8.12 -4.12
N LEU A 27 -3.29 -8.23 -2.90
CA LEU A 27 -2.19 -7.39 -2.43
C LEU A 27 -0.92 -7.67 -3.23
N GLU A 28 -0.59 -8.93 -3.45
CA GLU A 28 0.60 -9.33 -4.22
C GLU A 28 0.56 -8.75 -5.63
N GLU A 29 -0.61 -8.76 -6.28
CA GLU A 29 -0.77 -8.19 -7.62
C GLU A 29 -0.47 -6.68 -7.63
N VAL A 30 -1.03 -5.95 -6.66
CA VAL A 30 -0.80 -4.50 -6.55
C VAL A 30 0.69 -4.22 -6.30
N VAL A 31 1.30 -4.93 -5.36
CA VAL A 31 2.73 -4.76 -5.05
C VAL A 31 3.58 -5.05 -6.27
N SER A 32 3.24 -6.09 -7.03
CA SER A 32 3.97 -6.45 -8.25
C SER A 32 3.92 -5.34 -9.30
N ILE A 33 2.75 -4.75 -9.52
CA ILE A 33 2.58 -3.63 -10.46
C ILE A 33 3.43 -2.44 -10.01
N LEU A 34 3.36 -2.10 -8.72
CA LEU A 34 4.13 -0.97 -8.17
C LEU A 34 5.64 -1.22 -8.28
N CYS A 35 6.10 -2.45 -8.02
CA CYS A 35 7.52 -2.79 -8.15
C CYS A 35 8.02 -2.67 -9.58
N ARG A 36 7.18 -2.96 -10.57
CA ARG A 36 7.53 -2.78 -11.98
C ARG A 36 7.44 -1.33 -12.42
N GLU A 37 7.02 -0.43 -11.51
CA GLU A 37 6.84 1.00 -11.80
C GLU A 37 5.82 1.26 -12.92
N GLU A 38 4.85 0.36 -13.05
CA GLU A 38 3.73 0.51 -13.97
C GLU A 38 2.60 1.25 -13.29
N PRO A 39 1.80 2.05 -14.02
CA PRO A 39 0.66 2.72 -13.41
C PRO A 39 -0.40 1.70 -13.02
N LEU A 40 -1.01 1.92 -11.83
CA LEU A 40 -2.14 1.12 -11.41
C LEU A 40 -3.37 1.48 -12.24
N PRO A 41 -4.23 0.50 -12.58
CA PRO A 41 -5.51 0.81 -13.21
C PRO A 41 -6.33 1.82 -12.39
N PRO A 42 -7.16 2.67 -13.04
CA PRO A 42 -7.92 3.71 -12.33
C PRO A 42 -8.82 3.19 -11.21
N SER A 43 -9.27 1.94 -11.29
CA SER A 43 -10.10 1.33 -10.24
C SER A 43 -9.41 1.26 -8.88
N TYR A 44 -8.08 1.28 -8.85
CA TYR A 44 -7.32 1.25 -7.59
C TYR A 44 -7.21 2.63 -6.94
N ARG A 45 -7.64 3.69 -7.60
CA ARG A 45 -7.67 5.07 -7.06
C ARG A 45 -6.37 5.51 -6.41
N ASP A 46 -5.24 5.20 -7.06
CA ASP A 46 -3.91 5.58 -6.58
C ASP A 46 -3.77 7.10 -6.55
N HIS A 47 -3.39 7.65 -5.40
CA HIS A 47 -3.22 9.09 -5.25
C HIS A 47 -2.26 9.44 -4.12
N ALA A 48 -1.70 10.64 -4.17
CA ALA A 48 -0.81 11.15 -3.14
C ALA A 48 -1.60 11.60 -1.90
N LEU A 49 -1.04 11.36 -0.71
CA LEU A 49 -1.62 11.78 0.56
C LEU A 49 -1.05 13.13 0.96
N THR A 50 -1.52 14.21 0.32
CA THR A 50 -0.95 15.55 0.52
C THR A 50 -1.46 16.25 1.77
N ASN A 51 -2.66 15.90 2.25
CA ASN A 51 -3.31 16.55 3.38
C ASN A 51 -3.30 15.72 4.67
N SER A 52 -2.56 14.63 4.69
CA SER A 52 -2.50 13.75 5.86
C SER A 52 -1.36 14.16 6.79
N LYS A 53 -1.65 14.27 8.08
CA LYS A 53 -0.62 14.56 9.09
C LYS A 53 0.35 13.39 9.26
N ASN A 54 -0.17 12.17 9.20
CA ASN A 54 0.61 10.96 9.51
C ASN A 54 1.31 10.35 8.30
N TYR A 55 0.82 10.65 7.10
CA TYR A 55 1.29 10.01 5.88
C TYR A 55 1.77 11.00 4.81
N LYS A 56 2.26 12.14 5.25
CA LYS A 56 2.77 13.17 4.34
C LYS A 56 3.90 12.61 3.47
N GLY A 57 3.82 12.86 2.18
CA GLY A 57 4.82 12.37 1.24
C GLY A 57 4.61 10.93 0.80
N MET A 58 3.53 10.29 1.23
CA MET A 58 3.18 8.93 0.89
C MET A 58 2.05 8.89 -0.12
N ARG A 59 1.76 7.70 -0.63
CA ARG A 59 0.66 7.48 -1.56
C ARG A 59 -0.27 6.41 -1.00
N GLU A 60 -1.50 6.42 -1.48
CA GLU A 60 -2.52 5.45 -1.09
C GLU A 60 -3.15 4.87 -2.35
N CYS A 61 -3.44 3.57 -2.34
CA CYS A 61 -4.29 2.96 -3.34
C CYS A 61 -5.31 2.06 -2.65
N HIS A 62 -6.40 1.76 -3.38
CA HIS A 62 -7.46 0.88 -2.90
C HIS A 62 -7.29 -0.49 -3.54
N ILE A 63 -6.91 -1.49 -2.75
CA ILE A 63 -6.86 -2.89 -3.21
C ILE A 63 -8.29 -3.37 -3.44
N GLU A 64 -9.17 -3.02 -2.50
CA GLU A 64 -10.63 -3.16 -2.58
C GLU A 64 -11.23 -1.87 -2.04
N PRO A 65 -12.54 -1.61 -2.20
CA PRO A 65 -13.13 -0.33 -1.78
C PRO A 65 -12.80 0.09 -0.34
N ASP A 66 -12.70 -0.86 0.59
CA ASP A 66 -12.30 -0.56 1.96
C ASP A 66 -11.07 -1.36 2.41
N TRP A 67 -10.19 -1.66 1.47
CA TRP A 67 -8.88 -2.25 1.79
C TRP A 67 -7.81 -1.40 1.12
N LEU A 68 -7.14 -0.59 1.93
CA LEU A 68 -6.18 0.41 1.47
C LEU A 68 -4.75 -0.06 1.65
N LEU A 69 -3.87 0.46 0.81
CA LEU A 69 -2.42 0.29 0.96
C LEU A 69 -1.79 1.67 0.95
N VAL A 70 -1.05 1.99 2.02
CA VAL A 70 -0.24 3.22 2.10
C VAL A 70 1.21 2.83 1.83
N TYR A 71 1.83 3.50 0.87
CA TYR A 71 3.19 3.17 0.44
C TYR A 71 3.98 4.42 0.09
N LYS A 72 5.29 4.26 -0.04
CA LYS A 72 6.19 5.31 -0.46
C LYS A 72 7.26 4.73 -1.37
N ILE A 73 7.58 5.44 -2.45
CA ILE A 73 8.67 5.04 -3.35
C ILE A 73 9.89 5.89 -3.03
N VAL A 74 11.00 5.24 -2.71
CA VAL A 74 12.28 5.90 -2.47
C VAL A 74 13.16 5.63 -3.69
N ARG A 75 13.22 6.61 -4.59
CA ARG A 75 13.86 6.42 -5.90
C ARG A 75 15.37 6.32 -5.82
N GLU A 76 15.97 6.98 -4.85
CA GLU A 76 17.43 6.95 -4.69
C GLU A 76 17.96 5.54 -4.44
N THR A 77 17.18 4.72 -3.75
CA THR A 77 17.56 3.35 -3.40
C THR A 77 16.71 2.30 -4.13
N LEU A 78 15.77 2.73 -4.97
CA LEU A 78 14.85 1.85 -5.71
C LEU A 78 14.06 0.94 -4.78
N ILE A 79 13.54 1.50 -3.70
CA ILE A 79 12.76 0.76 -2.70
C ILE A 79 11.29 1.20 -2.74
N LEU A 80 10.39 0.21 -2.68
CA LEU A 80 8.97 0.42 -2.43
C LEU A 80 8.71 0.11 -0.96
N LYS A 81 8.49 1.16 -0.16
CA LYS A 81 8.18 0.98 1.26
C LYS A 81 6.68 0.77 1.43
N LEU A 82 6.30 -0.38 1.96
CA LEU A 82 4.93 -0.69 2.31
C LEU A 82 4.72 -0.29 3.77
N ILE A 83 3.94 0.76 3.98
CA ILE A 83 3.86 1.45 5.26
C ILE A 83 2.72 0.92 6.12
N ARG A 84 1.50 0.87 5.56
CA ARG A 84 0.32 0.39 6.25
C ARG A 84 -0.65 -0.26 5.27
N THR A 85 -1.50 -1.16 5.78
CA THR A 85 -2.65 -1.67 5.04
C THR A 85 -3.80 -1.93 6.01
N GLY A 86 -5.02 -1.73 5.55
CA GLY A 86 -6.21 -1.90 6.38
C GLY A 86 -7.40 -1.15 5.82
N SER A 87 -8.47 -1.07 6.60
CA SER A 87 -9.66 -0.30 6.23
C SER A 87 -9.45 1.20 6.49
N HIS A 88 -10.38 2.02 6.01
CA HIS A 88 -10.35 3.46 6.32
C HIS A 88 -10.32 3.70 7.83
N SER A 89 -11.14 2.99 8.60
CA SER A 89 -11.17 3.18 10.05
C SER A 89 -9.90 2.68 10.74
N ASP A 90 -9.17 1.75 10.15
CA ASP A 90 -7.89 1.31 10.72
C ASP A 90 -6.79 2.37 10.53
N LEU A 91 -6.81 3.09 9.41
CA LEU A 91 -5.71 3.96 8.99
C LEU A 91 -5.97 5.45 9.23
N PHE A 92 -7.23 5.84 9.25
CA PHE A 92 -7.61 7.26 9.35
C PHE A 92 -8.71 7.53 10.42
#